data_fe189d4ba6c4a4a488240b7f5342ddda
#
_entry.id   fe189d4ba6c4a4a488240b7f5342ddda
#
_cell.length_a   1.000
_cell.length_b   1.000
_cell.length_c   1.000
_cell.angle_alpha   90.00
_cell.angle_beta   90.00
_cell.angle_gamma   90.00
#
_symmetry.space_group_name_H-M   'P 1'
#
loop_
_entity.id
_entity.type
_entity.pdbx_description
1 polymer ?
#
loop_
_entity_poly.entity_id
_entity_poly.type
_entity_poly.pdbx_seq_one_letter_code
_entity_poly.pdbx_strand_id
1 'polypeptide(L)'
;MKKVRNMVMTLMLLLLLPVANAASAVYSLKVDGLACPFCAYGIEKKLSAIDGVEDIKVDIKEGQVIVTMADGTSLSEQRARQAVTDAGFTLRGMTEKPL
;
A
#
# COMPACT_ATOMS: atom_id res chain seq x y z
N MET A 1 19.63 -38.88 -25.23
CA MET A 1 18.87 -39.08 -23.98
C MET A 1 19.30 -38.21 -22.84
N LYS A 2 20.60 -37.95 -22.65
CA LYS A 2 21.06 -37.00 -21.62
C LYS A 2 20.61 -35.56 -21.90
N LYS A 3 20.51 -35.14 -23.16
CA LYS A 3 20.05 -33.80 -23.54
C LYS A 3 18.58 -33.54 -23.19
N VAL A 4 17.74 -34.57 -23.36
CA VAL A 4 16.31 -34.45 -23.05
C VAL A 4 16.09 -34.40 -21.54
N ARG A 5 16.88 -35.14 -20.79
CA ARG A 5 16.81 -35.16 -19.32
C ARG A 5 17.23 -33.79 -18.75
N ASN A 6 18.27 -33.18 -19.30
CA ASN A 6 18.72 -31.87 -18.87
C ASN A 6 17.71 -30.79 -19.26
N MET A 7 17.07 -30.93 -20.41
CA MET A 7 16.05 -30.00 -20.86
C MET A 7 14.78 -30.05 -19.99
N VAL A 8 14.37 -31.26 -19.62
CA VAL A 8 13.24 -31.46 -18.71
C VAL A 8 13.56 -30.92 -17.31
N MET A 9 14.79 -31.12 -16.86
CA MET A 9 15.24 -30.64 -15.57
C MET A 9 15.33 -29.11 -15.51
N THR A 10 15.75 -28.48 -16.61
CA THR A 10 15.79 -27.02 -16.73
C THR A 10 14.37 -26.44 -16.81
N LEU A 11 13.48 -27.11 -17.49
CA LEU A 11 12.08 -26.69 -17.58
C LEU A 11 11.37 -26.82 -16.24
N MET A 12 11.71 -27.87 -15.47
CA MET A 12 11.14 -28.09 -14.15
C MET A 12 11.65 -27.07 -13.12
N LEU A 13 12.88 -26.60 -13.31
CA LEU A 13 13.45 -25.54 -12.48
C LEU A 13 12.78 -24.21 -12.74
N LEU A 14 12.36 -23.96 -13.97
CA LEU A 14 11.61 -22.74 -14.35
C LEU A 14 10.20 -22.73 -13.75
N LEU A 15 9.62 -23.90 -13.53
CA LEU A 15 8.29 -24.01 -12.91
C LEU A 15 8.32 -23.85 -11.39
N LEU A 16 9.50 -23.89 -10.80
CA LEU A 16 9.72 -23.70 -9.35
C LEU A 16 10.06 -22.26 -8.98
N LEU A 17 10.08 -21.35 -9.95
CA LEU A 17 10.23 -19.93 -9.65
C LEU A 17 9.04 -19.47 -8.80
N PRO A 18 9.30 -18.93 -7.60
CA PRO A 18 8.21 -18.38 -6.81
C PRO A 18 7.51 -17.32 -7.64
N VAL A 19 6.21 -17.50 -7.81
CA VAL A 19 5.37 -16.45 -8.37
C VAL A 19 5.60 -15.25 -7.46
N ALA A 20 6.27 -14.23 -7.97
CA ALA A 20 6.41 -12.99 -7.23
C ALA A 20 4.98 -12.49 -6.96
N ASN A 21 4.52 -12.71 -5.75
CA ASN A 21 3.25 -12.17 -5.32
C ASN A 21 3.36 -10.65 -5.35
N ALA A 22 2.90 -10.07 -6.44
CA ALA A 22 2.64 -8.65 -6.49
C ALA A 22 1.36 -8.39 -5.69
N ALA A 23 1.40 -8.66 -4.38
CA ALA A 23 0.28 -8.39 -3.51
C ALA A 23 0.19 -6.89 -3.28
N SER A 24 -1.00 -6.33 -3.47
CA SER A 24 -1.29 -4.95 -3.13
C SER A 24 -1.01 -4.74 -1.65
N ALA A 25 -0.19 -3.77 -1.31
CA ALA A 25 0.05 -3.41 0.07
C ALA A 25 -1.08 -2.51 0.57
N VAL A 26 -1.58 -2.80 1.77
CA VAL A 26 -2.61 -1.99 2.43
C VAL A 26 -2.03 -1.42 3.71
N TYR A 27 -2.13 -0.12 3.86
CA TYR A 27 -1.62 0.60 5.02
C TYR A 27 -2.75 1.21 5.80
N SER A 28 -2.69 1.10 7.12
CA SER A 28 -3.61 1.76 8.02
C SER A 28 -2.89 2.93 8.67
N LEU A 29 -3.40 4.13 8.44
CA LEU A 29 -2.83 5.36 8.99
C LEU A 29 -3.71 5.86 10.12
N LYS A 30 -3.15 6.03 11.30
CA LYS A 30 -3.84 6.69 12.41
C LYS A 30 -3.61 8.19 12.33
N VAL A 31 -4.69 8.93 12.19
CA VAL A 31 -4.65 10.37 11.95
C VAL A 31 -5.40 11.10 13.06
N ASP A 32 -4.73 12.07 13.66
CA ASP A 32 -5.35 12.92 14.66
C ASP A 32 -6.14 14.05 14.00
N GLY A 33 -7.28 14.38 14.59
CA GLY A 33 -8.11 15.48 14.13
C GLY A 33 -9.09 15.12 13.04
N LEU A 34 -9.20 13.85 12.70
CA LEU A 34 -10.11 13.37 11.64
C LEU A 34 -11.54 13.26 12.21
N ALA A 35 -12.20 14.41 12.35
CA ALA A 35 -13.48 14.50 13.04
C ALA A 35 -14.68 14.77 12.14
N CYS A 36 -14.47 15.14 10.87
CA CYS A 36 -15.57 15.46 9.97
C CYS A 36 -15.30 14.98 8.54
N PRO A 37 -16.36 14.70 7.75
CA PRO A 37 -16.20 14.25 6.37
C PRO A 37 -15.47 15.24 5.45
N PHE A 38 -15.67 16.52 5.67
CA PHE A 38 -15.01 17.57 4.87
C PHE A 38 -13.51 17.61 5.12
N CYS A 39 -13.10 17.35 6.36
CA CYS A 39 -11.69 17.27 6.71
C CYS A 39 -11.03 16.06 6.05
N ALA A 40 -11.76 14.95 5.96
CA ALA A 40 -11.30 13.73 5.31
C ALA A 40 -11.02 13.93 3.83
N TYR A 41 -11.76 14.79 3.17
CA TYR A 41 -11.57 15.07 1.75
C TYR A 41 -10.17 15.63 1.46
N GLY A 42 -9.68 16.54 2.30
CA GLY A 42 -8.34 17.10 2.14
C GLY A 42 -7.24 16.05 2.26
N ILE A 43 -7.38 15.15 3.22
CA ILE A 43 -6.44 14.05 3.44
C ILE A 43 -6.47 13.07 2.25
N GLU A 44 -7.68 12.73 1.80
CA GLU A 44 -7.87 11.84 0.66
C GLU A 44 -7.21 12.41 -0.59
N LYS A 45 -7.39 13.69 -0.85
CA LYS A 45 -6.80 14.37 -1.99
C LYS A 45 -5.26 14.35 -1.93
N LYS A 46 -4.69 14.63 -0.77
CA LYS A 46 -3.23 14.65 -0.59
C LYS A 46 -2.62 13.27 -0.70
N LEU A 47 -3.25 12.26 -0.14
CA LEU A 47 -2.78 10.88 -0.24
C LEU A 47 -2.93 10.33 -1.66
N SER A 48 -4.01 10.68 -2.35
CA SER A 48 -4.22 10.26 -3.74
C SER A 48 -3.17 10.80 -4.70
N ALA A 49 -2.52 11.90 -4.35
CA ALA A 49 -1.45 12.49 -5.16
C ALA A 49 -0.13 11.71 -5.06
N ILE A 50 -0.02 10.78 -4.12
CA ILE A 50 1.17 9.95 -3.97
C ILE A 50 1.17 8.88 -5.07
N ASP A 51 2.30 8.71 -5.74
CA ASP A 51 2.44 7.69 -6.78
C ASP A 51 2.25 6.29 -6.19
N GLY A 52 1.43 5.49 -6.87
CA GLY A 52 1.15 4.13 -6.47
C GLY A 52 -0.07 3.96 -5.59
N VAL A 53 -0.70 5.03 -5.15
CA VAL A 53 -1.95 4.96 -4.39
C VAL A 53 -3.09 4.58 -5.33
N GLU A 54 -3.75 3.46 -5.04
CA GLU A 54 -4.84 2.95 -5.86
C GLU A 54 -6.20 3.30 -5.27
N ASP A 55 -6.35 3.20 -3.95
CA ASP A 55 -7.62 3.48 -3.28
C ASP A 55 -7.37 4.03 -1.88
N ILE A 56 -8.31 4.82 -1.40
CA ILE A 56 -8.26 5.40 -0.05
C ILE A 56 -9.63 5.28 0.58
N LYS A 57 -9.67 4.72 1.79
CA LYS A 57 -10.85 4.66 2.63
C LYS A 57 -10.60 5.43 3.92
N VAL A 58 -11.52 6.32 4.24
CA VAL A 58 -11.43 7.09 5.49
C VAL A 58 -12.44 6.58 6.48
N ASP A 59 -11.98 6.19 7.67
CA ASP A 59 -12.82 5.80 8.78
C ASP A 59 -12.77 6.88 9.86
N ILE A 60 -13.81 7.69 9.88
CA ILE A 60 -13.89 8.83 10.82
C ILE A 60 -14.08 8.36 12.25
N LYS A 61 -14.81 7.28 12.46
CA LYS A 61 -15.08 6.75 13.79
C LYS A 61 -13.82 6.27 14.49
N GLU A 62 -12.95 5.60 13.74
CA GLU A 62 -11.68 5.08 14.26
C GLU A 62 -10.54 6.07 14.13
N GLY A 63 -10.73 7.17 13.39
CA GLY A 63 -9.66 8.10 13.10
C GLY A 63 -8.57 7.50 12.24
N GLN A 64 -8.94 6.62 11.33
CA GLN A 64 -8.01 5.87 10.47
C GLN A 64 -8.25 6.15 9.00
N VAL A 65 -7.17 6.10 8.24
CA VAL A 65 -7.23 6.13 6.79
C VAL A 65 -6.59 4.85 6.26
N ILE A 66 -7.33 4.12 5.45
CA ILE A 66 -6.85 2.90 4.83
C ILE A 66 -6.40 3.23 3.41
N VAL A 67 -5.13 3.05 3.14
CA VAL A 67 -4.52 3.33 1.83
C VAL A 67 -4.16 2.01 1.16
N THR A 68 -4.73 1.77 -0.01
CA THR A 68 -4.39 0.61 -0.84
C THR A 68 -3.41 1.05 -1.91
N MET A 69 -2.26 0.41 -1.97
CA MET A 69 -1.24 0.69 -2.96
C MET A 69 -1.38 -0.26 -4.14
N ALA A 70 -0.98 0.21 -5.32
CA ALA A 70 -0.94 -0.63 -6.51
C ALA A 70 0.11 -1.74 -6.36
N ASP A 71 -0.08 -2.82 -7.11
CA ASP A 71 0.83 -3.96 -7.09
C ASP A 71 2.27 -3.54 -7.31
N GLY A 72 3.16 -4.03 -6.45
CA GLY A 72 4.59 -3.74 -6.55
C GLY A 72 5.01 -2.38 -6.03
N THR A 73 4.08 -1.59 -5.49
CA THR A 73 4.40 -0.30 -4.89
C THR A 73 4.25 -0.35 -3.38
N SER A 74 4.98 0.53 -2.71
CA SER A 74 4.91 0.64 -1.25
C SER A 74 4.76 2.11 -0.86
N LEU A 75 4.19 2.33 0.31
CA LEU A 75 4.02 3.67 0.88
C LEU A 75 5.03 3.87 1.99
N SER A 76 5.88 4.89 1.87
CA SER A 76 6.80 5.23 2.94
C SER A 76 6.07 6.02 4.02
N GLU A 77 6.44 5.79 5.28
CA GLU A 77 5.88 6.53 6.41
C GLU A 77 6.12 8.04 6.27
N GLN A 78 7.29 8.41 5.78
CA GLN A 78 7.66 9.81 5.57
C GLN A 78 6.74 10.49 4.56
N ARG A 79 6.43 9.82 3.45
CA ARG A 79 5.51 10.34 2.45
C ARG A 79 4.10 10.46 2.99
N ALA A 80 3.65 9.45 3.72
CA ALA A 80 2.33 9.46 4.35
C ALA A 80 2.23 10.60 5.37
N ARG A 81 3.26 10.76 6.19
CA ARG A 81 3.33 11.83 7.19
C ARG A 81 3.29 13.20 6.54
N GLN A 82 4.03 13.37 5.45
CA GLN A 82 4.05 14.64 4.70
C GLN A 82 2.67 14.98 4.15
N ALA A 83 2.00 14.01 3.53
CA ALA A 83 0.66 14.21 2.97
C ALA A 83 -0.37 14.56 4.04
N VAL A 84 -0.31 13.86 5.18
CA VAL A 84 -1.21 14.11 6.31
C VAL A 84 -0.97 15.50 6.90
N THR A 85 0.29 15.88 7.05
CA THR A 85 0.66 17.22 7.55
C THR A 85 0.23 18.31 6.59
N ASP A 86 0.41 18.10 5.30
CA ASP A 86 -0.01 19.07 4.27
C ASP A 86 -1.53 19.25 4.24
N ALA A 87 -2.27 18.23 4.63
CA ALA A 87 -3.72 18.30 4.76
C ALA A 87 -4.18 18.98 6.06
N GLY A 88 -3.26 19.32 6.95
CA GLY A 88 -3.56 19.98 8.22
C GLY A 88 -3.80 19.03 9.38
N PHE A 89 -3.37 17.78 9.27
CA PHE A 89 -3.54 16.76 10.29
C PHE A 89 -2.20 16.25 10.81
N THR A 90 -2.25 15.38 11.79
CA THR A 90 -1.05 14.76 12.36
C THR A 90 -1.15 13.25 12.23
N LEU A 91 -0.13 12.64 11.63
CA LEU A 91 -0.04 11.19 11.55
C LEU A 91 0.51 10.63 12.86
N ARG A 92 -0.30 9.81 13.54
CA ARG A 92 0.10 9.17 14.79
C ARG A 92 0.85 7.87 14.59
N GLY A 93 0.52 7.13 13.57
CA GLY A 93 1.15 5.85 13.30
C GLY A 93 0.72 5.28 11.97
N MET A 94 1.51 4.36 11.46
CA MET A 94 1.22 3.66 10.22
C MET A 94 1.48 2.17 10.42
N THR A 95 0.53 1.35 10.02
CA THR A 95 0.65 -0.11 10.08
C THR A 95 0.44 -0.67 8.68
N GLU A 96 1.33 -1.55 8.26
CA GLU A 96 1.17 -2.25 7.00
C GLU A 96 0.42 -3.55 7.22
N LYS A 97 -0.59 -3.79 6.40
CA LYS A 97 -1.31 -5.06 6.38
C LYS A 97 -1.17 -5.67 5.00
N PRO A 98 -0.46 -6.80 4.86
CA PRO A 98 -0.45 -7.52 3.59
C PRO A 98 -1.82 -8.15 3.36
N LEU A 99 -2.28 -8.04 2.13
CA LEU A 99 -3.50 -8.72 1.71
C LEU A 99 -3.24 -10.21 1.51
#